data_804fe321c2353adc5c162f4912175962
#
_entry.id   804fe321c2353adc5c162f4912175962
#
_cell.length_a   1.000
_cell.length_b   1.000
_cell.length_c   1.000
_cell.angle_alpha   90.00
_cell.angle_beta   90.00
_cell.angle_gamma   90.00
#
_symmetry.space_group_name_H-M   'P 1'
#
loop_
_entity.id
_entity.type
_entity.pdbx_description
1 polymer ?
#
loop_
_entity_poly.entity_id
_entity_poly.type
_entity_poly.pdbx_seq_one_letter_code
_entity_poly.pdbx_strand_id
1 'polypeptide(L)'
;MKQGKATVPNAYGTIIDHADVRRMLISMRADIFASRSLELENAKAIDMANATGETEWVNRAAFLTPITKVFGTEIGVNISYLGVQVHGGMGFIEETGAAQFSRDVRVTAIYEGTNGIQALDLVGRRSFFILLMHYLKKDHK
;
A
#
# COMPACT_ATOMS: atom_id res chain seq x y z
N MET A 1 4.24 16.03 19.57
CA MET A 1 5.58 15.86 20.13
C MET A 1 6.41 17.10 19.83
N LYS A 2 7.04 17.72 20.84
CA LYS A 2 7.96 18.85 20.66
C LYS A 2 9.39 18.34 20.79
N GLN A 3 10.26 18.64 19.85
CA GLN A 3 11.64 18.19 19.85
C GLN A 3 12.56 19.21 19.17
N GLY A 4 13.51 19.74 19.95
CA GLY A 4 14.50 20.69 19.46
C GLY A 4 13.98 22.09 19.23
N LYS A 5 14.82 22.95 18.66
CA LYS A 5 14.45 24.31 18.24
C LYS A 5 13.61 24.24 16.97
N ALA A 6 12.61 25.11 16.87
CA ALA A 6 11.88 25.29 15.63
C ALA A 6 12.85 25.62 14.48
N THR A 7 12.76 24.88 13.39
CA THR A 7 13.63 25.04 12.21
C THR A 7 13.13 26.11 11.25
N VAL A 8 11.92 26.63 11.50
CA VAL A 8 11.27 27.66 10.70
C VAL A 8 10.86 28.82 11.61
N PRO A 9 11.02 30.09 11.23
CA PRO A 9 10.52 31.23 11.99
C PRO A 9 9.02 31.05 12.27
N ASN A 10 8.59 31.32 13.51
CA ASN A 10 7.21 31.18 14.00
C ASN A 10 6.66 29.74 14.05
N ALA A 11 7.47 28.72 13.94
CA ALA A 11 7.05 27.34 14.13
C ALA A 11 6.81 27.02 15.62
N TYR A 12 5.88 26.11 15.89
CA TYR A 12 5.49 25.71 17.25
C TYR A 12 6.51 24.76 17.91
N GLY A 13 7.64 24.43 17.26
CA GLY A 13 8.63 23.47 17.74
C GLY A 13 8.12 22.04 17.79
N THR A 14 7.18 21.71 16.94
CA THR A 14 6.67 20.35 16.74
C THR A 14 7.52 19.60 15.71
N ILE A 15 7.53 18.27 15.78
CA ILE A 15 8.34 17.47 14.84
C ILE A 15 7.92 17.65 13.38
N ILE A 16 6.67 18.05 13.11
CA ILE A 16 6.18 18.32 11.75
C ILE A 16 6.89 19.53 11.11
N ASP A 17 7.54 20.37 11.90
CA ASP A 17 8.32 21.52 11.40
C ASP A 17 9.63 21.07 10.74
N HIS A 18 10.07 19.83 10.96
CA HIS A 18 11.23 19.25 10.31
C HIS A 18 10.88 18.73 8.90
N ALA A 19 11.69 19.11 7.92
CA ALA A 19 11.44 18.75 6.51
C ALA A 19 11.40 17.24 6.28
N ASP A 20 12.24 16.47 6.95
CA ASP A 20 12.28 15.00 6.81
C ASP A 20 11.04 14.33 7.40
N VAL A 21 10.53 14.82 8.53
CA VAL A 21 9.27 14.34 9.10
C VAL A 21 8.10 14.61 8.14
N ARG A 22 8.05 15.82 7.57
CA ARG A 22 7.02 16.12 6.55
C ARG A 22 7.13 15.22 5.34
N ARG A 23 8.34 14.95 4.86
CA ARG A 23 8.59 14.03 3.75
C ARG A 23 8.02 12.63 4.06
N MET A 24 8.35 12.07 5.23
CA MET A 24 7.83 10.76 5.65
C MET A 24 6.30 10.76 5.71
N LEU A 25 5.68 11.75 6.34
CA LEU A 25 4.23 11.84 6.47
C LEU A 25 3.53 11.99 5.11
N ILE A 26 4.09 12.78 4.19
CA ILE A 26 3.54 12.95 2.84
C ILE A 26 3.67 11.65 2.03
N SER A 27 4.83 10.97 2.10
CA SER A 27 5.02 9.67 1.43
C SER A 27 4.01 8.64 1.95
N MET A 28 3.88 8.48 3.28
CA MET A 28 2.91 7.56 3.87
C MET A 28 1.48 7.86 3.40
N ARG A 29 1.10 9.14 3.34
CA ARG A 29 -0.23 9.55 2.88
C ARG A 29 -0.45 9.25 1.39
N ALA A 30 0.56 9.46 0.56
CA ALA A 30 0.50 9.14 -0.87
C ALA A 30 0.37 7.63 -1.10
N ASP A 31 1.15 6.83 -0.38
CA ASP A 31 1.12 5.37 -0.45
C ASP A 31 -0.22 4.80 0.00
N ILE A 32 -0.80 5.33 1.09
CA ILE A 32 -2.14 4.96 1.55
C ILE A 32 -3.19 5.28 0.48
N PHE A 33 -3.09 6.46 -0.13
CA PHE A 33 -4.04 6.86 -1.17
C PHE A 33 -3.94 5.93 -2.39
N ALA A 34 -2.73 5.60 -2.83
CA ALA A 34 -2.49 4.69 -3.95
C ALA A 34 -3.02 3.28 -3.66
N SER A 35 -2.73 2.74 -2.45
CA SER A 35 -3.21 1.42 -2.03
C SER A 35 -4.74 1.36 -2.01
N ARG A 36 -5.39 2.34 -1.39
CA ARG A 36 -6.86 2.40 -1.34
C ARG A 36 -7.50 2.54 -2.72
N SER A 37 -6.89 3.30 -3.61
CA SER A 37 -7.38 3.44 -4.99
C SER A 37 -7.33 2.11 -5.74
N LEU A 38 -6.23 1.36 -5.59
CA LEU A 38 -6.07 0.04 -6.18
C LEU A 38 -7.05 -0.98 -5.59
N GLU A 39 -7.24 -0.95 -4.27
CA GLU A 39 -8.19 -1.82 -3.56
C GLU A 39 -9.63 -1.60 -4.03
N LEU A 40 -10.05 -0.34 -4.16
CA LEU A 40 -11.39 0.00 -4.64
C LEU A 40 -11.60 -0.41 -6.10
N GLU A 41 -10.59 -0.26 -6.94
CA GLU A 41 -10.67 -0.70 -8.34
C GLU A 41 -10.76 -2.23 -8.45
N ASN A 42 -10.02 -2.95 -7.60
CA ASN A 42 -10.11 -4.42 -7.53
C ASN A 42 -11.47 -4.87 -6.98
N ALA A 43 -11.97 -4.25 -5.92
CA ALA A 43 -13.29 -4.54 -5.36
C ALA A 43 -14.39 -4.35 -6.40
N LYS A 44 -14.36 -3.24 -7.15
CA LYS A 44 -15.27 -2.98 -8.26
C LYS A 44 -15.18 -4.09 -9.32
N ALA A 45 -13.98 -4.52 -9.69
CA ALA A 45 -13.81 -5.57 -10.69
C ALA A 45 -14.41 -6.90 -10.21
N ILE A 46 -14.26 -7.25 -8.92
CA ILE A 46 -14.85 -8.44 -8.31
C ILE A 46 -16.39 -8.34 -8.30
N ASP A 47 -16.93 -7.21 -7.86
CA ASP A 47 -18.38 -6.99 -7.82
C ASP A 47 -19.01 -7.09 -9.21
N MET A 48 -18.39 -6.47 -10.21
CA MET A 48 -18.85 -6.53 -11.60
C MET A 48 -18.74 -7.96 -12.17
N ALA A 49 -17.66 -8.68 -11.88
CA ALA A 49 -17.52 -10.08 -12.29
C ALA A 49 -18.64 -10.94 -11.71
N ASN A 50 -18.96 -10.75 -10.42
CA ASN A 50 -20.03 -11.50 -9.74
C ASN A 50 -21.43 -11.11 -10.26
N ALA A 51 -21.66 -9.84 -10.56
CA ALA A 51 -22.95 -9.34 -11.00
C ALA A 51 -23.27 -9.67 -12.47
N THR A 52 -22.26 -9.64 -13.35
CA THR A 52 -22.48 -9.76 -14.81
C THR A 52 -22.01 -11.09 -15.39
N GLY A 53 -21.01 -11.73 -14.78
CA GLY A 53 -20.32 -12.89 -15.35
C GLY A 53 -19.50 -12.58 -16.60
N GLU A 54 -19.35 -11.31 -16.98
CA GLU A 54 -18.61 -10.91 -18.17
C GLU A 54 -17.12 -11.24 -18.04
N THR A 55 -16.56 -11.86 -19.07
CA THR A 55 -15.16 -12.31 -19.11
C THR A 55 -14.17 -11.17 -18.87
N GLU A 56 -14.48 -9.95 -19.30
CA GLU A 56 -13.63 -8.78 -19.09
C GLU A 56 -13.45 -8.51 -17.58
N TRP A 57 -14.53 -8.49 -16.81
CA TRP A 57 -14.49 -8.24 -15.38
C TRP A 57 -13.85 -9.38 -14.61
N VAL A 58 -14.13 -10.63 -14.99
CA VAL A 58 -13.48 -11.82 -14.42
C VAL A 58 -11.97 -11.75 -14.60
N ASN A 59 -11.50 -11.42 -15.80
CA ASN A 59 -10.08 -11.29 -16.08
C ASN A 59 -9.44 -10.12 -15.34
N ARG A 60 -10.14 -8.99 -15.25
CA ARG A 60 -9.67 -7.80 -14.51
C ARG A 60 -9.52 -8.08 -13.03
N ALA A 61 -10.50 -8.72 -12.40
CA ALA A 61 -10.42 -9.15 -11.00
C ALA A 61 -9.26 -10.11 -10.76
N ALA A 62 -9.11 -11.11 -11.63
CA ALA A 62 -8.02 -12.08 -11.55
C ALA A 62 -6.63 -11.44 -11.69
N PHE A 63 -6.51 -10.39 -12.49
CA PHE A 63 -5.27 -9.63 -12.67
C PHE A 63 -4.97 -8.73 -11.46
N LEU A 64 -5.97 -7.99 -10.97
CA LEU A 64 -5.79 -7.01 -9.91
C LEU A 64 -5.59 -7.64 -8.52
N THR A 65 -6.20 -8.78 -8.24
CA THR A 65 -6.17 -9.41 -6.91
C THR A 65 -4.74 -9.67 -6.39
N PRO A 66 -3.85 -10.36 -7.12
CA PRO A 66 -2.49 -10.59 -6.63
C PRO A 66 -1.70 -9.29 -6.50
N ILE A 67 -1.91 -8.31 -7.39
CA ILE A 67 -1.27 -7.00 -7.32
C ILE A 67 -1.72 -6.24 -6.07
N THR A 68 -3.03 -6.19 -5.81
CA THR A 68 -3.60 -5.52 -4.64
C THR A 68 -3.06 -6.11 -3.35
N LYS A 69 -3.00 -7.44 -3.27
CA LYS A 69 -2.47 -8.14 -2.08
C LYS A 69 -1.00 -7.79 -1.84
N VAL A 70 -0.15 -7.89 -2.85
CA VAL A 70 1.29 -7.61 -2.71
C VAL A 70 1.51 -6.13 -2.40
N PHE A 71 0.92 -5.24 -3.19
CA PHE A 71 1.10 -3.80 -3.05
C PHE A 71 0.62 -3.30 -1.68
N GLY A 72 -0.59 -3.68 -1.26
CA GLY A 72 -1.15 -3.27 0.03
C GLY A 72 -0.33 -3.76 1.22
N THR A 73 0.14 -5.00 1.19
CA THR A 73 0.93 -5.58 2.28
C THR A 73 2.34 -4.99 2.37
N GLU A 74 3.02 -4.76 1.25
CA GLU A 74 4.34 -4.12 1.23
C GLU A 74 4.26 -2.66 1.70
N ILE A 75 3.26 -1.92 1.24
CA ILE A 75 3.00 -0.55 1.71
C ILE A 75 2.69 -0.55 3.20
N GLY A 76 1.86 -1.47 3.68
CA GLY A 76 1.53 -1.59 5.10
C GLY A 76 2.77 -1.77 5.97
N VAL A 77 3.67 -2.66 5.56
CA VAL A 77 4.96 -2.89 6.24
C VAL A 77 5.82 -1.62 6.23
N ASN A 78 5.95 -0.95 5.10
CA ASN A 78 6.76 0.27 4.97
C ASN A 78 6.19 1.42 5.81
N ILE A 79 4.89 1.64 5.75
CA ILE A 79 4.20 2.70 6.52
C ILE A 79 4.34 2.47 8.02
N SER A 80 4.15 1.24 8.49
CA SER A 80 4.30 0.93 9.91
C SER A 80 5.73 1.13 10.41
N TYR A 81 6.73 0.79 9.61
CA TYR A 81 8.13 1.08 9.87
C TYR A 81 8.38 2.59 9.97
N LEU A 82 7.90 3.37 9.00
CA LEU A 82 8.01 4.84 9.04
C LEU A 82 7.23 5.42 10.22
N GLY A 83 6.12 4.81 10.62
CA GLY A 83 5.37 5.17 11.81
C GLY A 83 6.23 5.09 13.08
N VAL A 84 6.95 3.99 13.27
CA VAL A 84 7.91 3.85 14.38
C VAL A 84 8.98 4.94 14.30
N GLN A 85 9.53 5.20 13.10
CA GLN A 85 10.55 6.22 12.88
C GLN A 85 10.06 7.64 13.25
N VAL A 86 8.84 8.00 12.87
CA VAL A 86 8.23 9.31 13.20
C VAL A 86 8.03 9.46 14.71
N HIS A 87 7.71 8.39 15.42
CA HIS A 87 7.59 8.40 16.88
C HIS A 87 8.94 8.46 17.59
N GLY A 88 10.06 8.23 16.89
CA GLY A 88 11.41 8.20 17.47
C GLY A 88 11.55 7.10 18.52
N GLY A 89 12.30 7.34 19.58
CA GLY A 89 12.49 6.36 20.66
C GLY A 89 11.20 5.86 21.30
N MET A 90 10.18 6.70 21.34
CA MET A 90 8.84 6.32 21.82
C MET A 90 8.15 5.32 20.88
N GLY A 91 8.47 5.32 19.58
CA GLY A 91 7.93 4.35 18.64
C GLY A 91 8.46 2.93 18.85
N PHE A 92 9.62 2.79 19.47
CA PHE A 92 10.23 1.49 19.76
C PHE A 92 9.61 0.77 20.96
N ILE A 93 9.12 1.52 21.95
CA ILE A 93 8.58 0.95 23.18
C ILE A 93 7.12 0.50 22.99
N GLU A 94 6.72 -0.56 23.72
CA GLU A 94 5.41 -1.22 23.58
C GLU A 94 4.24 -0.27 23.92
N GLU A 95 4.41 0.57 24.93
CA GLU A 95 3.36 1.41 25.51
C GLU A 95 2.75 2.41 24.52
N THR A 96 3.47 2.77 23.46
CA THR A 96 2.95 3.68 22.42
C THR A 96 2.10 2.98 21.37
N GLY A 97 2.20 1.66 21.25
CA GLY A 97 1.51 0.85 20.26
C GLY A 97 2.10 0.92 18.83
N ALA A 98 3.02 1.83 18.54
CA ALA A 98 3.59 1.96 17.19
C ALA A 98 4.39 0.71 16.79
N ALA A 99 5.16 0.15 17.72
CA ALA A 99 5.90 -1.10 17.51
C ALA A 99 4.97 -2.29 17.26
N GLN A 100 3.81 -2.34 17.90
CA GLN A 100 2.81 -3.38 17.68
C GLN A 100 2.28 -3.36 16.26
N PHE A 101 1.89 -2.21 15.71
CA PHE A 101 1.45 -2.11 14.31
C PHE A 101 2.51 -2.65 13.34
N SER A 102 3.79 -2.34 13.58
CA SER A 102 4.89 -2.82 12.75
C SER A 102 5.09 -4.34 12.82
N ARG A 103 4.85 -4.96 13.97
CA ARG A 103 4.90 -6.43 14.12
C ARG A 103 3.69 -7.10 13.46
N ASP A 104 2.50 -6.60 13.76
CA ASP A 104 1.25 -7.24 13.33
C ASP A 104 1.08 -7.21 11.81
N VAL A 105 1.46 -6.13 11.15
CA VAL A 105 1.35 -6.02 9.69
C VAL A 105 2.22 -7.04 8.95
N ARG A 106 3.31 -7.54 9.56
CA ARG A 106 4.23 -8.49 8.92
C ARG A 106 3.55 -9.79 8.47
N VAL A 107 2.55 -10.26 9.21
CA VAL A 107 1.83 -11.48 8.85
C VAL A 107 1.07 -11.33 7.52
N THR A 108 0.68 -10.12 7.15
CA THR A 108 -0.10 -9.87 5.93
C THR A 108 0.65 -10.22 4.65
N ALA A 109 1.99 -10.12 4.64
CA ALA A 109 2.82 -10.51 3.50
C ALA A 109 3.07 -12.04 3.42
N ILE A 110 2.63 -12.81 4.43
CA ILE A 110 2.94 -14.23 4.61
C ILE A 110 1.71 -15.09 4.39
N TYR A 111 0.57 -14.76 5.02
CA TYR A 111 -0.65 -15.57 5.03
C TYR A 111 -1.42 -15.48 3.69
N GLU A 112 -2.34 -16.43 3.46
CA GLU A 112 -3.17 -16.51 2.25
C GLU A 112 -2.36 -16.48 0.92
N GLY A 113 -1.22 -17.14 0.95
CA GLY A 113 -0.22 -17.09 -0.12
C GLY A 113 0.75 -15.92 0.05
N THR A 114 2.02 -16.25 0.20
CA THR A 114 3.08 -15.24 0.33
C THR A 114 3.11 -14.30 -0.87
N ASN A 115 3.71 -13.13 -0.71
CA ASN A 115 3.88 -12.18 -1.81
C ASN A 115 4.63 -12.81 -3.00
N GLY A 116 5.57 -13.75 -2.75
CA GLY A 116 6.22 -14.51 -3.81
C GLY A 116 5.27 -15.44 -4.57
N ILE A 117 4.34 -16.11 -3.88
CA ILE A 117 3.30 -16.94 -4.51
C ILE A 117 2.35 -16.07 -5.34
N GLN A 118 1.95 -14.91 -4.85
CA GLN A 118 1.12 -13.96 -5.60
C GLN A 118 1.83 -13.48 -6.88
N ALA A 119 3.13 -13.22 -6.81
CA ALA A 119 3.92 -12.85 -7.98
C ALA A 119 3.99 -14.01 -9.00
N LEU A 120 4.17 -15.26 -8.55
CA LEU A 120 4.15 -16.43 -9.42
C LEU A 120 2.78 -16.64 -10.06
N ASP A 121 1.68 -16.46 -9.32
CA ASP A 121 0.32 -16.55 -9.85
C ASP A 121 0.08 -15.51 -10.94
N LEU A 122 0.51 -14.26 -10.72
CA LEU A 122 0.40 -13.19 -11.68
C LEU A 122 1.15 -13.49 -12.99
N VAL A 123 2.39 -13.98 -12.89
CA VAL A 123 3.24 -14.30 -14.06
C VAL A 123 2.81 -15.61 -14.73
N GLY A 124 2.41 -16.62 -13.96
CA GLY A 124 2.02 -17.94 -14.43
C GLY A 124 0.70 -17.96 -15.18
N ARG A 125 -0.17 -16.99 -14.93
CA ARG A 125 -1.42 -16.83 -15.67
C ARG A 125 -1.10 -16.25 -17.05
N ARG A 126 -1.12 -17.08 -18.09
CA ARG A 126 -0.94 -16.67 -19.50
C ARG A 126 -1.83 -15.46 -19.89
N SER A 127 -2.85 -15.16 -19.13
CA SER A 127 -3.71 -13.98 -19.23
C SER A 127 -2.97 -12.65 -19.04
N PHE A 128 -1.83 -12.63 -18.34
CA PHE A 128 -1.09 -11.40 -18.10
C PHE A 128 -0.67 -10.71 -19.41
N PHE A 129 -0.09 -11.46 -20.33
CA PHE A 129 0.34 -10.91 -21.63
C PHE A 129 -0.84 -10.47 -22.49
N ILE A 130 -1.93 -11.21 -22.48
CA ILE A 130 -3.13 -10.90 -23.29
C ILE A 130 -3.83 -9.64 -22.75
N LEU A 131 -3.95 -9.50 -21.43
CA LEU A 131 -4.55 -8.34 -20.79
C LEU A 131 -3.70 -7.08 -20.92
N LEU A 132 -2.39 -7.19 -20.72
CA LEU A 132 -1.47 -6.08 -20.92
C LEU A 132 -1.51 -5.57 -22.35
N MET A 133 -1.53 -6.46 -23.33
CA MET A 133 -1.62 -6.10 -24.75
C MET A 133 -2.99 -5.51 -25.12
N HIS A 134 -4.06 -5.94 -24.43
CA HIS A 134 -5.39 -5.36 -24.65
C HIS A 134 -5.51 -3.96 -24.04
N TYR A 135 -4.94 -3.75 -22.85
CA TYR A 135 -4.91 -2.47 -22.16
C TYR A 135 -4.10 -1.44 -22.95
N LEU A 136 -2.90 -1.80 -23.39
CA LEU A 136 -2.04 -0.92 -24.20
C LEU A 136 -2.64 -0.56 -25.56
N LYS A 137 -3.53 -1.37 -26.11
CA LYS A 137 -4.25 -1.07 -27.37
C LYS A 137 -5.43 -0.12 -27.21
N LYS A 138 -6.01 -0.01 -26.01
CA LYS A 138 -7.17 0.87 -25.74
C LYS A 138 -6.77 2.33 -25.54
N ASP A 139 -5.55 2.61 -25.06
CA ASP A 139 -5.06 3.97 -24.80
C ASP A 139 -4.51 4.68 -26.06
N HIS A 140 -4.59 4.02 -27.24
CA HIS A 140 -4.19 4.58 -28.53
C HIS A 140 -5.36 4.83 -29.48
N LYS A 141 -6.56 4.96 -28.98
CA LYS A 141 -7.74 5.47 -29.71
C LYS A 141 -8.35 6.65 -28.95
#